data_6102a5b32f73be04f1ca9adc18545cf4
#
_entry.id   6102a5b32f73be04f1ca9adc18545cf4
#
_cell.length_a   1.000
_cell.length_b   1.000
_cell.length_c   1.000
_cell.angle_alpha   90.00
_cell.angle_beta   90.00
_cell.angle_gamma   90.00
#
_symmetry.space_group_name_H-M   'P 1'
#
loop_
_entity.id
_entity.type
_entity.pdbx_description
1 polymer ?
#
loop_
_entity_poly.entity_id
_entity_poly.type
_entity_poly.pdbx_seq_one_letter_code
_entity_poly.pdbx_strand_id
1 'polypeptide(L)'
;MNVIATRAAEGFPRRSFTVAEIRAMVDAGIIAEDENFELIDGEVVPMSPKGNQHEVVKAALNIELARQKSDDLRLGIESSVYLDDRTFLEPDFVLYPKRILPEDVRGADVLLAIEVAASSMKYDRGLKARIYARHGVRELWVVDAQTRATWVHTRPQPDGQWGSIEKVSADSKLAPGAMETVSVRMADLD
;
A
#
# COMPACT_ATOMS: atom_id res chain seq x y z
N MET A 1 -10.57 16.03 -12.40
CA MET A 1 -11.93 15.70 -11.92
C MET A 1 -12.16 16.52 -10.66
N ASN A 2 -13.19 17.38 -10.61
CA ASN A 2 -13.48 18.13 -9.39
C ASN A 2 -14.12 17.16 -8.39
N VAL A 3 -13.41 16.87 -7.31
CA VAL A 3 -14.00 16.16 -6.17
C VAL A 3 -15.12 17.04 -5.62
N ILE A 4 -16.35 16.62 -5.79
CA ILE A 4 -17.50 17.31 -5.15
C ILE A 4 -17.38 16.99 -3.66
N ALA A 5 -16.90 17.97 -2.88
CA ALA A 5 -16.94 17.89 -1.43
C ALA A 5 -18.39 17.68 -1.00
N THR A 6 -18.71 16.52 -0.46
CA THR A 6 -20.04 16.27 0.06
C THR A 6 -20.24 17.04 1.37
N ARG A 7 -21.47 17.50 1.69
CA ARG A 7 -21.79 18.14 2.97
C ARG A 7 -21.48 17.27 4.20
N ALA A 8 -21.22 16.00 4.01
CA ALA A 8 -20.71 15.10 5.03
C ALA A 8 -19.40 15.62 5.70
N ALA A 9 -18.59 16.42 4.99
CA ALA A 9 -17.43 17.10 5.58
C ALA A 9 -17.81 18.12 6.67
N GLU A 10 -19.08 18.55 6.75
CA GLU A 10 -19.61 19.49 7.72
C GLU A 10 -20.12 18.81 9.02
N GLY A 11 -19.70 17.55 9.29
CA GLY A 11 -20.02 16.85 10.53
C GLY A 11 -21.32 16.05 10.54
N PHE A 12 -21.97 15.84 9.40
CA PHE A 12 -23.10 14.93 9.32
C PHE A 12 -22.64 13.47 9.46
N PRO A 13 -23.43 12.58 10.09
CA PRO A 13 -23.12 11.17 10.16
C PRO A 13 -23.09 10.58 8.73
N ARG A 14 -22.01 9.87 8.41
CA ARG A 14 -21.83 9.17 7.14
C ARG A 14 -22.20 7.71 7.31
N ARG A 15 -22.75 7.10 6.27
CA ARG A 15 -22.85 5.65 6.24
C ARG A 15 -21.46 5.06 6.02
N SER A 16 -21.05 4.17 6.92
CA SER A 16 -19.84 3.37 6.75
C SER A 16 -20.20 2.06 6.03
N PHE A 17 -19.43 1.69 5.01
CA PHE A 17 -19.59 0.45 4.26
C PHE A 17 -18.66 -0.63 4.79
N THR A 18 -19.09 -1.87 4.65
CA THR A 18 -18.23 -3.03 4.84
C THR A 18 -17.61 -3.46 3.52
N VAL A 19 -16.49 -4.21 3.59
CA VAL A 19 -15.87 -4.86 2.41
C VAL A 19 -16.88 -5.75 1.68
N ALA A 20 -17.72 -6.47 2.42
CA ALA A 20 -18.75 -7.33 1.84
C ALA A 20 -19.83 -6.52 1.08
N GLU A 21 -20.25 -5.37 1.61
CA GLU A 21 -21.19 -4.47 0.90
C GLU A 21 -20.56 -3.89 -0.37
N ILE A 22 -19.29 -3.48 -0.31
CA ILE A 22 -18.58 -2.97 -1.50
C ILE A 22 -18.49 -4.06 -2.57
N ARG A 23 -18.12 -5.30 -2.21
CA ARG A 23 -18.11 -6.43 -3.16
C ARG A 23 -19.48 -6.66 -3.78
N ALA A 24 -20.54 -6.67 -2.98
CA ALA A 24 -21.91 -6.81 -3.50
C ALA A 24 -22.31 -5.66 -4.45
N MET A 25 -21.80 -4.44 -4.24
CA MET A 25 -22.02 -3.32 -5.16
C MET A 25 -21.27 -3.50 -6.48
N VAL A 26 -20.06 -4.03 -6.46
CA VAL A 26 -19.29 -4.38 -7.66
C VAL A 26 -20.02 -5.51 -8.43
N ASP A 27 -20.39 -6.58 -7.73
CA ASP A 27 -21.12 -7.72 -8.34
C ASP A 27 -22.46 -7.30 -8.96
N ALA A 28 -23.11 -6.29 -8.39
CA ALA A 28 -24.36 -5.72 -8.92
C ALA A 28 -24.15 -4.66 -10.02
N GLY A 29 -22.91 -4.32 -10.36
CA GLY A 29 -22.56 -3.27 -11.32
C GLY A 29 -22.89 -1.85 -10.88
N ILE A 30 -23.06 -1.61 -9.57
CA ILE A 30 -23.24 -0.27 -8.98
C ILE A 30 -21.92 0.47 -8.95
N ILE A 31 -20.84 -0.23 -8.64
CA ILE A 31 -19.45 0.22 -8.75
C ILE A 31 -18.85 -0.54 -9.93
N ALA A 32 -18.14 0.16 -10.81
CA ALA A 32 -17.50 -0.49 -11.94
C ALA A 32 -16.34 -1.38 -11.46
N GLU A 33 -16.14 -2.56 -12.09
CA GLU A 33 -15.11 -3.52 -11.70
C GLU A 33 -13.69 -2.94 -11.84
N ASP A 34 -13.50 -1.99 -12.75
CA ASP A 34 -12.24 -1.27 -13.01
C ASP A 34 -12.12 0.07 -12.27
N GLU A 35 -13.05 0.37 -11.36
CA GLU A 35 -12.98 1.59 -10.55
C GLU A 35 -11.92 1.47 -9.46
N ASN A 36 -10.89 2.33 -9.50
CA ASN A 36 -9.78 2.31 -8.57
C ASN A 36 -10.09 3.13 -7.31
N PHE A 37 -10.22 2.46 -6.18
CA PHE A 37 -10.46 3.09 -4.87
C PHE A 37 -9.96 2.19 -3.73
N GLU A 38 -9.80 2.78 -2.57
CA GLU A 38 -9.56 2.10 -1.30
C GLU A 38 -10.76 2.24 -0.39
N LEU A 39 -10.95 1.32 0.56
CA LEU A 39 -11.94 1.45 1.62
C LEU A 39 -11.22 1.71 2.93
N ILE A 40 -11.50 2.84 3.57
CA ILE A 40 -10.84 3.25 4.81
C ILE A 40 -11.89 3.56 5.87
N ASP A 41 -11.92 2.78 6.94
CA ASP A 41 -12.93 2.89 8.02
C ASP A 41 -14.38 2.91 7.46
N GLY A 42 -14.59 2.24 6.30
CA GLY A 42 -15.86 2.17 5.59
C GLY A 42 -16.17 3.36 4.67
N GLU A 43 -15.24 4.27 4.46
CA GLU A 43 -15.34 5.34 3.47
C GLU A 43 -14.62 4.95 2.18
N VAL A 44 -15.29 5.13 1.04
CA VAL A 44 -14.69 4.92 -0.30
C VAL A 44 -13.79 6.11 -0.63
N VAL A 45 -12.51 5.85 -0.82
CA VAL A 45 -11.50 6.86 -1.12
C VAL A 45 -10.97 6.63 -2.54
N PRO A 46 -11.29 7.48 -3.51
CA PRO A 46 -10.80 7.35 -4.87
C PRO A 46 -9.27 7.44 -4.94
N MET A 47 -8.65 6.58 -5.73
CA MET A 47 -7.21 6.64 -5.98
C MET A 47 -6.89 7.74 -6.99
N SER A 48 -5.77 8.42 -6.77
CA SER A 48 -5.26 9.41 -7.72
C SER A 48 -4.66 8.73 -8.96
N PRO A 49 -4.79 9.33 -10.15
CA PRO A 49 -4.11 8.84 -11.34
C PRO A 49 -2.61 8.77 -11.13
N LYS A 50 -1.99 7.67 -11.57
CA LYS A 50 -0.54 7.45 -11.47
C LYS A 50 0.18 8.20 -12.59
N GLY A 51 1.28 8.87 -12.26
CA GLY A 51 2.10 9.59 -13.24
C GLY A 51 3.19 8.71 -13.86
N ASN A 52 3.77 9.15 -14.98
CA ASN A 52 4.81 8.39 -15.69
C ASN A 52 5.99 7.98 -14.80
N GLN A 53 6.47 8.87 -13.93
CA GLN A 53 7.59 8.55 -13.03
C GLN A 53 7.25 7.45 -12.02
N HIS A 54 6.01 7.44 -11.52
CA HIS A 54 5.51 6.35 -10.69
C HIS A 54 5.60 5.02 -11.44
N GLU A 55 5.09 4.96 -12.68
CA GLU A 55 5.09 3.72 -13.48
C GLU A 55 6.50 3.22 -13.82
N VAL A 56 7.44 4.12 -14.13
CA VAL A 56 8.85 3.76 -14.37
C VAL A 56 9.47 3.10 -13.14
N VAL A 57 9.34 3.74 -11.96
CA VAL A 57 9.91 3.20 -10.71
C VAL A 57 9.23 1.88 -10.35
N LYS A 58 7.90 1.81 -10.48
CA LYS A 58 7.12 0.59 -10.21
C LYS A 58 7.55 -0.56 -11.12
N ALA A 59 7.71 -0.32 -12.43
CA ALA A 59 8.13 -1.35 -13.38
C ALA A 59 9.52 -1.92 -13.05
N ALA A 60 10.48 -1.06 -12.75
CA ALA A 60 11.84 -1.47 -12.39
C ALA A 60 11.89 -2.21 -11.04
N LEU A 61 11.16 -1.71 -10.01
CA LEU A 61 11.02 -2.40 -8.73
C LEU A 61 10.39 -3.78 -8.88
N ASN A 62 9.38 -3.92 -9.73
CA ASN A 62 8.74 -5.21 -9.99
C ASN A 62 9.76 -6.28 -10.45
N ILE A 63 10.63 -5.91 -11.38
CA ILE A 63 11.66 -6.80 -11.92
C ILE A 63 12.61 -7.26 -10.79
N GLU A 64 13.08 -6.31 -9.98
CA GLU A 64 14.02 -6.60 -8.91
C GLU A 64 13.41 -7.44 -7.79
N LEU A 65 12.20 -7.11 -7.35
CA LEU A 65 11.49 -7.87 -6.32
C LEU A 65 11.15 -9.29 -6.81
N ALA A 66 10.67 -9.43 -8.04
CA ALA A 66 10.32 -10.73 -8.62
C ALA A 66 11.53 -11.65 -8.77
N ARG A 67 12.71 -11.07 -9.10
CA ARG A 67 13.97 -11.81 -9.26
C ARG A 67 14.55 -12.28 -7.93
N GLN A 68 14.43 -11.48 -6.88
CA GLN A 68 15.13 -11.67 -5.61
C GLN A 68 14.31 -12.33 -4.53
N LYS A 69 12.95 -12.24 -4.60
CA LYS A 69 12.10 -12.89 -3.60
C LYS A 69 12.31 -14.40 -3.59
N SER A 70 12.25 -15.00 -2.42
CA SER A 70 12.26 -16.46 -2.29
C SER A 70 10.96 -17.09 -2.82
N ASP A 71 11.01 -18.37 -3.17
CA ASP A 71 9.89 -19.10 -3.78
C ASP A 71 8.70 -19.33 -2.81
N ASP A 72 8.93 -19.20 -1.52
CA ASP A 72 7.90 -19.29 -0.47
C ASP A 72 7.15 -17.98 -0.25
N LEU A 73 7.54 -16.92 -0.95
CA LEU A 73 6.87 -15.62 -0.92
C LEU A 73 6.05 -15.38 -2.19
N ARG A 74 4.92 -14.72 -2.00
CA ARG A 74 4.11 -14.14 -3.05
C ARG A 74 4.37 -12.64 -3.13
N LEU A 75 4.55 -12.14 -4.34
CA LEU A 75 4.57 -10.73 -4.68
C LEU A 75 3.20 -10.39 -5.29
N GLY A 76 2.41 -9.56 -4.62
CA GLY A 76 1.22 -8.92 -5.15
C GLY A 76 1.60 -7.55 -5.70
N ILE A 77 1.01 -7.18 -6.84
CA ILE A 77 1.17 -5.87 -7.47
C ILE A 77 -0.22 -5.27 -7.56
N GLU A 78 -0.41 -4.07 -7.01
CA GLU A 78 -1.73 -3.40 -6.97
C GLU A 78 -2.83 -4.36 -6.49
N SER A 79 -2.49 -5.13 -5.46
CA SER A 79 -3.39 -6.16 -4.94
C SER A 79 -4.02 -5.68 -3.65
N SER A 80 -5.34 -5.80 -3.54
CA SER A 80 -6.07 -5.42 -2.34
C SER A 80 -5.59 -6.24 -1.13
N VAL A 81 -5.25 -5.57 -0.05
CA VAL A 81 -4.96 -6.15 1.26
C VAL A 81 -6.11 -5.81 2.20
N TYR A 82 -6.84 -6.84 2.62
CA TYR A 82 -8.00 -6.70 3.50
C TYR A 82 -7.54 -6.63 4.95
N LEU A 83 -7.50 -5.43 5.52
CA LEU A 83 -6.99 -5.16 6.85
C LEU A 83 -8.00 -5.50 7.94
N ASP A 84 -9.26 -5.15 7.71
CA ASP A 84 -10.42 -5.54 8.52
C ASP A 84 -11.71 -5.55 7.68
N ASP A 85 -12.89 -5.65 8.32
CA ASP A 85 -14.18 -5.72 7.64
C ASP A 85 -14.60 -4.41 6.95
N ARG A 86 -13.88 -3.31 7.20
CA ARG A 86 -14.20 -1.96 6.70
C ARG A 86 -13.01 -1.24 6.08
N THR A 87 -11.87 -1.95 5.95
CA THR A 87 -10.64 -1.33 5.44
C THR A 87 -9.92 -2.31 4.53
N PHE A 88 -9.71 -1.90 3.30
CA PHE A 88 -8.71 -2.47 2.42
C PHE A 88 -7.90 -1.37 1.75
N LEU A 89 -6.63 -1.65 1.53
CA LEU A 89 -5.70 -0.79 0.78
C LEU A 89 -5.13 -1.55 -0.40
N GLU A 90 -4.70 -0.83 -1.43
CA GLU A 90 -4.02 -1.37 -2.61
C GLU A 90 -2.61 -0.81 -2.71
N PRO A 91 -1.64 -1.40 -2.00
CA PRO A 91 -0.24 -1.00 -2.16
C PRO A 91 0.27 -1.31 -3.56
N ASP A 92 1.22 -0.52 -4.07
CA ASP A 92 1.86 -0.81 -5.35
C ASP A 92 2.52 -2.20 -5.33
N PHE A 93 3.12 -2.59 -4.20
CA PHE A 93 3.60 -3.96 -3.97
C PHE A 93 3.31 -4.45 -2.56
N VAL A 94 3.04 -5.74 -2.46
CA VAL A 94 2.90 -6.45 -1.19
C VAL A 94 3.61 -7.79 -1.25
N LEU A 95 4.43 -8.11 -0.25
CA LEU A 95 5.08 -9.40 -0.10
C LEU A 95 4.59 -10.10 1.17
N TYR A 96 4.18 -11.35 1.01
CA TYR A 96 3.63 -12.18 2.09
C TYR A 96 3.87 -13.67 1.80
N PRO A 97 3.73 -14.57 2.80
CA PRO A 97 3.93 -16.00 2.63
C PRO A 97 3.00 -16.61 1.57
N LYS A 98 3.55 -17.32 0.59
CA LYS A 98 2.84 -17.91 -0.55
C LYS A 98 1.73 -18.91 -0.16
N ARG A 99 1.82 -19.49 1.04
CA ARG A 99 0.81 -20.40 1.59
C ARG A 99 -0.55 -19.73 1.89
N ILE A 100 -0.55 -18.39 1.97
CA ILE A 100 -1.75 -17.61 2.22
C ILE A 100 -2.36 -17.23 0.86
N LEU A 101 -3.66 -17.46 0.68
CA LEU A 101 -4.36 -17.05 -0.53
C LEU A 101 -4.54 -15.53 -0.55
N PRO A 102 -4.59 -14.90 -1.75
CA PRO A 102 -4.71 -13.43 -1.84
C PRO A 102 -5.89 -12.85 -1.06
N GLU A 103 -7.05 -13.52 -1.10
CA GLU A 103 -8.28 -13.13 -0.40
C GLU A 103 -8.20 -13.24 1.12
N ASP A 104 -7.25 -14.04 1.62
CA ASP A 104 -7.08 -14.32 3.06
C ASP A 104 -5.97 -13.47 3.69
N VAL A 105 -5.21 -12.71 2.90
CA VAL A 105 -4.12 -11.87 3.41
C VAL A 105 -4.66 -10.81 4.34
N ARG A 106 -4.06 -10.71 5.53
CA ARG A 106 -4.31 -9.66 6.52
C ARG A 106 -3.04 -8.87 6.79
N GLY A 107 -3.16 -7.70 7.38
CA GLY A 107 -2.02 -6.83 7.65
C GLY A 107 -0.85 -7.50 8.35
N ALA A 108 -1.11 -8.33 9.37
CA ALA A 108 -0.08 -9.07 10.11
C ALA A 108 0.67 -10.14 9.29
N ASP A 109 0.10 -10.56 8.15
CA ASP A 109 0.75 -11.51 7.23
C ASP A 109 1.72 -10.81 6.28
N VAL A 110 1.54 -9.51 6.08
CA VAL A 110 2.35 -8.70 5.16
C VAL A 110 3.73 -8.46 5.77
N LEU A 111 4.76 -8.96 5.09
CA LEU A 111 6.16 -8.78 5.47
C LEU A 111 6.69 -7.42 5.02
N LEU A 112 6.27 -6.99 3.82
CA LEU A 112 6.63 -5.70 3.24
C LEU A 112 5.47 -5.19 2.38
N ALA A 113 5.06 -3.96 2.62
CA ALA A 113 4.26 -3.16 1.69
C ALA A 113 5.13 -2.04 1.10
N ILE A 114 4.92 -1.71 -0.18
CA ILE A 114 5.63 -0.61 -0.85
C ILE A 114 4.61 0.29 -1.54
N GLU A 115 4.71 1.57 -1.28
CA GLU A 115 3.99 2.64 -1.97
C GLU A 115 4.99 3.48 -2.76
N VAL A 116 4.76 3.65 -4.04
CA VAL A 116 5.54 4.53 -4.91
C VAL A 116 4.79 5.86 -5.04
N ALA A 117 5.23 6.85 -4.31
CA ALA A 117 4.55 8.14 -4.19
C ALA A 117 5.06 9.16 -5.20
N ALA A 118 4.18 9.76 -5.99
CA ALA A 118 4.46 10.95 -6.79
C ALA A 118 3.78 12.18 -6.16
N SER A 119 2.47 12.29 -6.28
CA SER A 119 1.66 13.36 -5.66
C SER A 119 1.07 12.95 -4.31
N SER A 120 1.06 11.67 -3.98
CA SER A 120 0.43 11.07 -2.79
C SER A 120 1.33 11.03 -1.55
N MET A 121 2.58 11.48 -1.61
CA MET A 121 3.60 11.36 -0.56
C MET A 121 3.09 11.71 0.86
N LYS A 122 2.32 12.78 1.00
CA LYS A 122 1.77 13.19 2.30
C LYS A 122 0.73 12.19 2.82
N TYR A 123 -0.06 11.63 1.92
CA TYR A 123 -1.10 10.64 2.21
C TYR A 123 -0.47 9.29 2.57
N ASP A 124 0.47 8.80 1.75
CA ASP A 124 1.11 7.49 1.92
C ASP A 124 1.96 7.45 3.19
N ARG A 125 2.75 8.50 3.49
CA ARG A 125 3.52 8.64 4.72
C ARG A 125 2.70 9.03 5.94
N GLY A 126 1.48 9.51 5.74
CA GLY A 126 0.59 9.97 6.80
C GLY A 126 -0.48 8.95 7.15
N LEU A 127 -1.63 9.04 6.49
CA LEU A 127 -2.81 8.22 6.80
C LEU A 127 -2.56 6.74 6.51
N LYS A 128 -2.09 6.40 5.30
CA LYS A 128 -1.84 5.00 4.92
C LYS A 128 -0.80 4.35 5.82
N ALA A 129 0.32 5.03 6.11
CA ALA A 129 1.34 4.51 7.01
C ALA A 129 0.77 4.17 8.39
N ARG A 130 -0.10 5.01 8.97
CA ARG A 130 -0.76 4.71 10.25
C ARG A 130 -1.70 3.53 10.17
N ILE A 131 -2.42 3.39 9.06
CA ILE A 131 -3.32 2.25 8.85
C ILE A 131 -2.51 0.96 8.78
N TYR A 132 -1.44 0.92 7.99
CA TYR A 132 -0.55 -0.24 7.90
C TYR A 132 0.03 -0.63 9.26
N ALA A 133 0.51 0.33 10.05
CA ALA A 133 1.03 0.06 11.39
C ALA A 133 -0.03 -0.54 12.33
N ARG A 134 -1.23 0.08 12.38
CA ARG A 134 -2.34 -0.38 13.22
C ARG A 134 -2.71 -1.83 12.95
N HIS A 135 -2.64 -2.25 11.69
CA HIS A 135 -2.98 -3.60 11.26
C HIS A 135 -1.78 -4.58 11.23
N GLY A 136 -0.62 -4.16 11.74
CA GLY A 136 0.51 -5.04 11.96
C GLY A 136 1.33 -5.40 10.73
N VAL A 137 1.26 -4.62 9.63
CA VAL A 137 2.19 -4.73 8.51
C VAL A 137 3.61 -4.54 9.03
N ARG A 138 4.50 -5.52 8.77
CA ARG A 138 5.81 -5.56 9.46
C ARG A 138 6.74 -4.44 9.04
N GLU A 139 6.74 -4.12 7.74
CA GLU A 139 7.58 -3.08 7.17
C GLU A 139 6.83 -2.38 6.03
N LEU A 140 6.98 -1.05 5.95
CA LEU A 140 6.42 -0.24 4.86
C LEU A 140 7.54 0.62 4.27
N TRP A 141 7.69 0.57 2.96
CA TRP A 141 8.50 1.50 2.20
C TRP A 141 7.61 2.50 1.48
N VAL A 142 7.90 3.79 1.66
CA VAL A 142 7.28 4.85 0.84
C VAL A 142 8.38 5.46 0.00
N VAL A 143 8.34 5.19 -1.30
CA VAL A 143 9.34 5.56 -2.29
C VAL A 143 8.91 6.85 -2.99
N ASP A 144 9.73 7.87 -2.96
CA ASP A 144 9.53 9.07 -3.77
C ASP A 144 9.88 8.76 -5.23
N ALA A 145 8.90 8.82 -6.12
CA ALA A 145 9.07 8.49 -7.53
C ALA A 145 10.05 9.41 -8.26
N GLN A 146 10.25 10.66 -7.79
CA GLN A 146 11.15 11.62 -8.44
C GLN A 146 12.58 11.49 -7.94
N THR A 147 12.76 11.44 -6.61
CA THR A 147 14.08 11.44 -5.98
C THR A 147 14.60 10.04 -5.70
N ARG A 148 13.72 9.04 -5.75
CA ARG A 148 13.97 7.64 -5.36
C ARG A 148 14.40 7.48 -3.90
N ALA A 149 14.32 8.53 -3.10
CA ALA A 149 14.51 8.43 -1.66
C ALA A 149 13.36 7.63 -1.05
N THR A 150 13.67 6.76 -0.09
CA THR A 150 12.70 5.85 0.52
C THR A 150 12.57 6.09 2.01
N TRP A 151 11.35 6.21 2.51
CA TRP A 151 11.08 6.19 3.96
C TRP A 151 10.74 4.76 4.35
N VAL A 152 11.62 4.16 5.13
CA VAL A 152 11.49 2.81 5.67
C VAL A 152 10.85 2.89 7.05
N HIS A 153 9.67 2.31 7.19
CA HIS A 153 8.91 2.27 8.44
C HIS A 153 8.98 0.85 9.00
N THR A 154 9.42 0.70 10.23
CA THR A 154 9.56 -0.60 10.92
C THR A 154 9.02 -0.54 12.34
N ARG A 155 8.78 -1.71 12.94
CA ARG A 155 8.25 -1.86 14.30
C ARG A 155 6.87 -1.22 14.46
N PRO A 156 5.84 -1.73 13.75
CA PRO A 156 4.47 -1.22 13.82
C PRO A 156 3.94 -1.31 15.26
N GLN A 157 3.13 -0.32 15.64
CA GLN A 157 2.47 -0.26 16.95
C GLN A 157 0.95 -0.28 16.76
N PRO A 158 0.18 -0.87 17.69
CA PRO A 158 -1.28 -0.96 17.58
C PRO A 158 -2.00 0.40 17.55
N ASP A 159 -1.35 1.45 18.04
CA ASP A 159 -1.87 2.83 17.99
C ASP A 159 -1.68 3.50 16.61
N GLY A 160 -1.08 2.78 15.66
CA GLY A 160 -0.81 3.27 14.31
C GLY A 160 0.50 4.04 14.18
N GLN A 161 1.35 4.03 15.22
CA GLN A 161 2.69 4.60 15.13
C GLN A 161 3.69 3.55 14.64
N TRP A 162 4.83 4.03 14.11
CA TRP A 162 5.97 3.21 13.76
C TRP A 162 7.09 3.45 14.77
N GLY A 163 7.67 2.39 15.30
CA GLY A 163 8.78 2.48 16.25
C GLY A 163 10.07 3.01 15.63
N SER A 164 10.19 2.95 14.29
CA SER A 164 11.28 3.59 13.54
C SER A 164 10.80 4.03 12.17
N ILE A 165 11.23 5.22 11.77
CA ILE A 165 11.08 5.74 10.41
C ILE A 165 12.44 6.29 9.98
N GLU A 166 13.03 5.71 8.97
CA GLU A 166 14.33 6.11 8.44
C GLU A 166 14.18 6.59 6.99
N LYS A 167 14.79 7.71 6.65
CA LYS A 167 14.91 8.16 5.26
C LYS A 167 16.22 7.65 4.68
N VAL A 168 16.11 6.80 3.68
CA VAL A 168 17.22 6.17 2.97
C VAL A 168 17.39 6.85 1.62
N SER A 169 18.62 7.23 1.25
CA SER A 169 18.91 7.82 -0.06
C SER A 169 18.83 6.79 -1.17
N ALA A 170 18.63 7.24 -2.41
CA ALA A 170 18.56 6.37 -3.57
C ALA A 170 19.82 5.50 -3.76
N ASP A 171 21.01 6.05 -3.42
CA ASP A 171 22.30 5.37 -3.55
C ASP A 171 22.55 4.30 -2.47
N SER A 172 21.76 4.30 -1.43
CA SER A 172 21.91 3.34 -0.34
C SER A 172 21.19 2.02 -0.63
N LYS A 173 21.73 0.95 -0.08
CA LYS A 173 21.14 -0.37 -0.18
C LYS A 173 19.93 -0.49 0.76
N LEU A 174 18.78 -0.86 0.23
CA LEU A 174 17.57 -1.20 0.96
C LEU A 174 17.45 -2.72 1.05
N ALA A 175 17.23 -3.23 2.24
CA ALA A 175 16.98 -4.66 2.47
C ALA A 175 15.89 -4.79 3.55
N PRO A 176 14.75 -5.44 3.24
CA PRO A 176 13.71 -5.63 4.22
C PRO A 176 14.17 -6.56 5.34
N GLY A 177 13.81 -6.23 6.59
CA GLY A 177 14.26 -6.99 7.75
C GLY A 177 13.80 -8.45 7.81
N ALA A 178 12.70 -8.79 7.12
CA ALA A 178 12.13 -10.13 7.09
C ALA A 178 12.54 -10.96 5.85
N MET A 179 13.35 -10.42 4.94
CA MET A 179 13.68 -11.04 3.65
C MET A 179 15.16 -10.86 3.30
N GLU A 180 15.99 -11.78 3.72
CA GLU A 180 17.47 -11.71 3.54
C GLU A 180 17.92 -11.70 2.08
N THR A 181 17.12 -12.29 1.16
CA THR A 181 17.45 -12.38 -0.26
C THR A 181 17.14 -11.10 -1.03
N VAL A 182 16.27 -10.25 -0.53
CA VAL A 182 15.83 -9.02 -1.20
C VAL A 182 16.75 -7.86 -0.84
N SER A 183 17.28 -7.20 -1.84
CA SER A 183 18.16 -6.05 -1.66
C SER A 183 18.11 -5.16 -2.90
N VAL A 184 17.66 -3.93 -2.73
CA VAL A 184 17.48 -2.99 -3.83
C VAL A 184 18.27 -1.71 -3.57
N ARG A 185 18.92 -1.17 -4.60
CA ARG A 185 19.42 0.19 -4.61
C ARG A 185 18.56 0.98 -5.59
N MET A 186 17.83 1.96 -5.08
CA MET A 186 16.85 2.71 -5.88
C MET A 186 17.49 3.50 -7.03
N ALA A 187 18.75 3.90 -6.88
CA ALA A 187 19.52 4.59 -7.94
C ALA A 187 19.82 3.67 -9.15
N ASP A 188 19.82 2.36 -8.96
CA ASP A 188 20.14 1.37 -10.02
C ASP A 188 18.88 0.93 -10.82
N LEU A 189 17.70 1.43 -10.44
CA LEU A 189 16.46 1.14 -11.15
C LEU A 189 16.36 2.00 -12.41
N ASP A 190 16.35 1.39 -13.57
CA ASP A 190 16.22 2.05 -14.89
C ASP A 190 14.80 1.89 -15.46
#